data_37dbe41246adc9124228b43d5e99761f
#
_entry.id   37dbe41246adc9124228b43d5e99761f
#
_cell.length_a   1.000
_cell.length_b   1.000
_cell.length_c   1.000
_cell.angle_alpha   90.00
_cell.angle_beta   90.00
_cell.angle_gamma   90.00
#
_symmetry.space_group_name_H-M   'P 1'
#
loop_
_entity.id
_entity.type
_entity.pdbx_description
1 polymer ?
#
loop_
_entity_poly.entity_id
_entity_poly.type
_entity_poly.pdbx_seq_one_letter_code
_entity_poly.pdbx_strand_id
1 'polypeptide(L)'
;VDARTALLTVTNPSKVPFTFTADSISTRANVSRYKNRVTIGDFYGERVIIDFPQEVKVTDTDHNYLATVPSGVEQLTIAISLVEQDTEASVQHVHTASLLANPKVALDENEKRWNGYLKKVIRDDMPAEYNRVAAKSIVTLLSNWRAKRGALYHDGIVPSHAVGYFVGCWAWDCWRFSAGMASFFPELAKDNIRVMFDYQQPDGMIIDCIYPDASENNYRDSKPPLAAWAVNEIYEHTQDLAFVKEMYPKLLKYHKWWYEKRDHDKNHICEFGSVDGTLEAAAWESGMDNAIRFDGTKMLQNGKDAWSTDQESVDLNAYLSLEYTLLKKFAGLLGEPFDLPDYRGLVADYFFDQKDGFFYDRRLDADRSFVREAGCEGYIPFWANIATPKQFAKARKLLDNKKKFSTFIPFPTIAADNPK
;
A
#
# COMPACT_ATOMS: atom_id res chain seq x y z
N VAL A 1 10.40 13.24 13.16
CA VAL A 1 9.67 13.41 14.43
C VAL A 1 8.21 13.03 14.26
N ASP A 2 7.60 13.51 13.20
CA ASP A 2 6.24 13.17 12.77
C ASP A 2 6.20 13.04 11.24
N ALA A 3 4.99 12.91 10.64
CA ALA A 3 4.84 12.73 9.20
C ALA A 3 5.24 13.95 8.36
N ARG A 4 5.43 15.12 8.99
CA ARG A 4 5.71 16.39 8.30
C ARG A 4 7.01 17.05 8.74
N THR A 5 7.63 16.61 9.84
CA THR A 5 8.80 17.27 10.43
C THR A 5 9.96 16.32 10.66
N ALA A 6 11.11 16.68 10.13
CA ALA A 6 12.40 16.06 10.42
C ALA A 6 13.27 17.00 11.28
N LEU A 7 14.01 16.44 12.23
CA LEU A 7 15.10 17.14 12.89
C LEU A 7 16.44 16.65 12.32
N LEU A 8 17.29 17.59 11.96
CA LEU A 8 18.66 17.32 11.54
C LEU A 8 19.61 17.85 12.62
N THR A 9 20.35 16.97 13.26
CA THR A 9 21.39 17.34 14.22
C THR A 9 22.76 17.21 13.57
N VAL A 10 23.53 18.29 13.62
CA VAL A 10 24.92 18.35 13.12
C VAL A 10 25.85 18.47 14.31
N THR A 11 26.83 17.58 14.40
CA THR A 11 27.90 17.60 15.38
C THR A 11 29.13 18.26 14.77
N ASN A 12 29.66 19.27 15.46
CA ASN A 12 30.85 20.06 15.05
C ASN A 12 31.90 20.06 16.16
N PRO A 13 32.63 18.95 16.37
CA PRO A 13 33.55 18.80 17.47
C PRO A 13 34.70 19.81 17.46
N SER A 14 35.07 20.31 16.28
CA SER A 14 36.10 21.34 16.09
C SER A 14 35.62 22.76 16.40
N LYS A 15 34.32 22.95 16.60
CA LYS A 15 33.66 24.24 16.89
C LYS A 15 34.02 25.37 15.90
N VAL A 16 34.38 24.99 14.66
CA VAL A 16 34.70 25.95 13.60
C VAL A 16 33.39 26.52 12.99
N PRO A 17 33.40 27.74 12.45
CA PRO A 17 32.22 28.24 11.76
C PRO A 17 31.97 27.43 10.49
N PHE A 18 30.70 27.23 10.13
CA PHE A 18 30.30 26.56 8.91
C PHE A 18 28.98 27.14 8.38
N THR A 19 28.61 26.75 7.17
CA THR A 19 27.42 27.27 6.49
C THR A 19 26.56 26.15 5.94
N PHE A 20 25.24 26.39 5.90
CA PHE A 20 24.31 25.67 5.06
C PHE A 20 23.89 26.59 3.92
N THR A 21 23.81 26.02 2.73
CA THR A 21 23.28 26.69 1.55
C THR A 21 22.48 25.68 0.74
N ALA A 22 21.53 26.17 -0.03
CA ALA A 22 20.83 25.36 -1.00
C ALA A 22 21.00 26.01 -2.36
N ASP A 23 21.87 25.44 -3.17
CA ASP A 23 22.07 25.88 -4.57
C ASP A 23 21.04 25.20 -5.47
N SER A 24 20.30 26.00 -6.24
CA SER A 24 19.45 25.52 -7.35
C SER A 24 18.39 24.49 -6.93
N ILE A 25 17.69 24.71 -5.82
CA ILE A 25 16.61 23.81 -5.40
C ILE A 25 15.57 23.67 -6.53
N SER A 26 15.26 24.74 -7.21
CA SER A 26 14.55 24.80 -8.50
C SER A 26 14.55 26.24 -8.99
N THR A 27 14.71 26.48 -10.29
CA THR A 27 14.48 27.81 -10.90
C THR A 27 13.04 28.29 -10.77
N ARG A 28 12.14 27.44 -10.28
CA ARG A 28 10.71 27.73 -10.04
C ARG A 28 10.36 27.95 -8.56
N ALA A 29 11.28 27.63 -7.64
CA ALA A 29 11.03 27.79 -6.21
C ALA A 29 11.40 29.20 -5.76
N ASN A 30 10.47 29.85 -5.07
CA ASN A 30 10.73 31.11 -4.38
C ASN A 30 11.30 30.83 -2.99
N VAL A 31 12.42 31.49 -2.67
CA VAL A 31 12.99 31.44 -1.32
C VAL A 31 12.64 32.72 -0.62
N SER A 32 12.10 32.63 0.57
CA SER A 32 11.82 33.76 1.45
C SER A 32 12.31 33.49 2.86
N ARG A 33 12.59 34.56 3.60
CA ARG A 33 13.09 34.47 4.97
C ARG A 33 12.29 35.33 5.94
N TYR A 34 12.04 34.79 7.10
CA TYR A 34 11.58 35.52 8.25
C TYR A 34 12.41 35.14 9.48
N LYS A 35 13.25 36.11 9.99
CA LYS A 35 14.22 35.84 11.07
C LYS A 35 15.14 34.64 10.68
N ASN A 36 15.13 33.58 11.49
CA ASN A 36 15.91 32.37 11.30
C ASN A 36 15.13 31.25 10.60
N ARG A 37 14.03 31.58 9.96
CA ARG A 37 13.22 30.68 9.16
C ARG A 37 13.45 30.94 7.68
N VAL A 38 13.66 29.88 6.92
CA VAL A 38 13.65 29.87 5.46
C VAL A 38 12.39 29.15 5.00
N THR A 39 11.67 29.73 4.06
CA THR A 39 10.56 29.12 3.37
C THR A 39 10.91 28.96 1.91
N ILE A 40 10.82 27.75 1.42
CA ILE A 40 11.05 27.39 0.01
C ILE A 40 9.69 26.94 -0.51
N GLY A 41 9.11 27.73 -1.40
CA GLY A 41 7.72 27.54 -1.81
C GLY A 41 7.54 27.41 -3.30
N ASP A 42 6.34 26.97 -3.58
CA ASP A 42 5.64 26.80 -4.84
C ASP A 42 5.94 25.52 -5.61
N PHE A 43 6.01 24.41 -4.87
CA PHE A 43 5.87 23.10 -5.46
C PHE A 43 4.41 22.66 -5.33
N TYR A 44 3.55 22.97 -6.29
CA TYR A 44 2.13 22.56 -6.28
C TYR A 44 1.36 22.93 -4.99
N GLY A 45 1.63 24.15 -4.45
CA GLY A 45 1.03 24.60 -3.18
C GLY A 45 1.73 24.10 -1.92
N GLU A 46 2.80 23.32 -2.05
CA GLU A 46 3.60 22.83 -0.93
C GLU A 46 4.79 23.75 -0.64
N ARG A 47 5.17 23.84 0.63
CA ARG A 47 6.30 24.63 1.09
C ARG A 47 7.19 23.81 2.00
N VAL A 48 8.49 23.89 1.80
CA VAL A 48 9.48 23.40 2.75
C VAL A 48 9.87 24.56 3.66
N ILE A 49 9.74 24.36 4.95
CA ILE A 49 10.15 25.32 5.98
C ILE A 49 11.37 24.76 6.70
N ILE A 50 12.41 25.58 6.79
CA ILE A 50 13.63 25.26 7.54
C ILE A 50 13.75 26.27 8.69
N ASP A 51 13.63 25.80 9.92
CA ASP A 51 13.81 26.61 11.12
C ASP A 51 15.20 26.36 11.72
N PHE A 52 15.97 27.44 11.82
CA PHE A 52 17.28 27.45 12.43
C PHE A 52 17.23 28.01 13.86
N PRO A 53 18.08 27.55 14.79
CA PRO A 53 18.26 28.18 16.10
C PRO A 53 18.69 29.64 16.01
N GLN A 54 18.48 30.38 17.11
CA GLN A 54 18.67 31.86 17.13
C GLN A 54 20.12 32.29 16.86
N GLU A 55 21.10 31.50 17.21
CA GLU A 55 22.52 31.76 16.97
C GLU A 55 22.95 31.71 15.49
N VAL A 56 22.15 31.10 14.64
CA VAL A 56 22.42 30.98 13.19
C VAL A 56 22.01 32.25 12.47
N LYS A 57 22.92 32.87 11.74
CA LYS A 57 22.61 34.03 10.90
C LYS A 57 22.15 33.55 9.52
N VAL A 58 20.91 33.87 9.17
CA VAL A 58 20.33 33.50 7.87
C VAL A 58 20.21 34.74 6.97
N THR A 59 20.63 34.60 5.73
CA THR A 59 20.43 35.57 4.63
C THR A 59 19.80 34.85 3.45
N ASP A 60 19.05 35.55 2.62
CA ASP A 60 18.35 35.00 1.46
C ASP A 60 18.60 35.83 0.19
N THR A 61 18.43 35.17 -0.94
CA THR A 61 18.24 35.74 -2.27
C THR A 61 16.99 35.13 -2.87
N ASP A 62 16.53 35.60 -4.02
CA ASP A 62 15.27 35.14 -4.63
C ASP A 62 15.17 33.61 -4.82
N HIS A 63 16.30 32.91 -4.96
CA HIS A 63 16.35 31.49 -5.26
C HIS A 63 17.32 30.71 -4.35
N ASN A 64 17.86 31.32 -3.31
CA ASN A 64 18.86 30.70 -2.44
C ASN A 64 18.84 31.27 -1.03
N TYR A 65 19.47 30.56 -0.10
CA TYR A 65 19.75 31.07 1.25
C TYR A 65 21.15 30.66 1.70
N LEU A 66 21.68 31.43 2.63
CA LEU A 66 22.91 31.15 3.33
C LEU A 66 22.63 31.22 4.84
N ALA A 67 22.79 30.09 5.53
CA ALA A 67 22.71 30.04 7.00
C ALA A 67 24.13 29.82 7.56
N THR A 68 24.63 30.83 8.29
CA THR A 68 25.98 30.82 8.86
C THR A 68 25.91 30.48 10.34
N VAL A 69 26.58 29.41 10.71
CA VAL A 69 26.76 28.96 12.10
C VAL A 69 28.06 29.56 12.63
N PRO A 70 28.03 30.31 13.77
CA PRO A 70 29.24 30.93 14.30
C PRO A 70 30.21 29.90 14.88
N SER A 71 31.44 30.35 15.15
CA SER A 71 32.42 29.56 15.91
C SER A 71 31.92 29.28 17.34
N GLY A 72 32.36 28.16 17.93
CA GLY A 72 31.99 27.78 19.28
C GLY A 72 30.78 26.84 19.39
N VAL A 73 30.00 26.66 18.31
CA VAL A 73 28.86 25.74 18.27
C VAL A 73 29.36 24.32 18.07
N GLU A 74 29.18 23.46 19.07
CA GLU A 74 29.55 22.03 19.02
C GLU A 74 28.45 21.15 18.43
N GLN A 75 27.19 21.51 18.67
CA GLN A 75 26.05 20.78 18.17
C GLN A 75 24.96 21.78 17.75
N LEU A 76 24.36 21.51 16.61
CA LEU A 76 23.25 22.31 16.06
C LEU A 76 22.13 21.40 15.64
N THR A 77 20.90 21.72 16.03
CA THR A 77 19.69 21.03 15.52
C THR A 77 18.84 22.01 14.73
N ILE A 78 18.45 21.63 13.53
CA ILE A 78 17.50 22.37 12.68
C ILE A 78 16.25 21.54 12.47
N ALA A 79 15.10 22.20 12.28
CA ALA A 79 13.85 21.55 11.94
C ALA A 79 13.51 21.81 10.46
N ILE A 80 13.16 20.74 9.75
CA ILE A 80 12.73 20.79 8.36
C ILE A 80 11.31 20.28 8.30
N SER A 81 10.37 21.09 7.81
CA SER A 81 8.94 20.76 7.76
C SER A 81 8.37 20.94 6.37
N LEU A 82 7.45 20.06 5.99
CA LEU A 82 6.61 20.19 4.79
C LEU A 82 5.23 20.71 5.21
N VAL A 83 4.77 21.80 4.60
CA VAL A 83 3.44 22.38 4.83
C VAL A 83 2.77 22.76 3.52
N GLU A 84 1.44 22.77 3.49
CA GLU A 84 0.68 22.99 2.26
C GLU A 84 0.01 24.37 2.22
N GLN A 85 -0.48 24.86 3.35
CA GLN A 85 -1.27 26.10 3.42
C GLN A 85 -0.73 27.04 4.50
N ASP A 86 -1.03 28.34 4.38
CA ASP A 86 -0.57 29.35 5.32
C ASP A 86 -1.10 29.12 6.75
N THR A 87 -2.30 28.56 6.89
CA THR A 87 -2.87 28.17 8.20
C THR A 87 -2.07 27.04 8.85
N GLU A 88 -1.59 26.08 8.06
CA GLU A 88 -0.70 25.03 8.55
C GLU A 88 0.68 25.56 8.91
N ALA A 89 1.19 26.55 8.18
CA ALA A 89 2.50 27.15 8.46
C ALA A 89 2.55 27.80 9.85
N SER A 90 1.48 28.40 10.34
CA SER A 90 1.43 29.00 11.68
C SER A 90 1.41 27.94 12.79
N VAL A 91 0.63 26.87 12.62
CA VAL A 91 0.59 25.73 13.55
C VAL A 91 1.95 25.02 13.58
N GLN A 92 2.53 24.82 12.42
CA GLN A 92 3.84 24.19 12.27
C GLN A 92 4.95 25.02 12.90
N HIS A 93 4.84 26.34 12.87
CA HIS A 93 5.80 27.22 13.56
C HIS A 93 5.82 27.00 15.07
N VAL A 94 4.65 26.91 15.71
CA VAL A 94 4.57 26.66 17.15
C VAL A 94 5.17 25.29 17.47
N HIS A 95 4.87 24.30 16.64
CA HIS A 95 5.40 22.93 16.78
C HIS A 95 6.93 22.89 16.65
N THR A 96 7.50 23.45 15.58
CA THR A 96 8.95 23.47 15.36
C THR A 96 9.70 24.28 16.42
N ALA A 97 9.13 25.40 16.88
CA ALA A 97 9.71 26.17 17.98
C ALA A 97 9.80 25.35 19.28
N SER A 98 8.77 24.57 19.59
CA SER A 98 8.77 23.63 20.73
C SER A 98 9.84 22.54 20.59
N LEU A 99 9.97 21.96 19.40
CA LEU A 99 10.98 20.94 19.11
C LEU A 99 12.42 21.49 19.25
N LEU A 100 12.66 22.70 18.72
CA LEU A 100 13.98 23.33 18.77
C LEU A 100 14.33 23.87 20.18
N ALA A 101 13.32 24.16 21.03
CA ALA A 101 13.56 24.55 22.42
C ALA A 101 14.14 23.42 23.25
N ASN A 102 13.79 22.15 22.93
CA ASN A 102 14.35 20.97 23.59
C ASN A 102 14.47 19.79 22.62
N PRO A 103 15.39 19.85 21.64
CA PRO A 103 15.51 18.85 20.59
C PRO A 103 15.85 17.45 21.12
N LYS A 104 16.57 17.38 22.27
CA LYS A 104 16.92 16.09 22.88
C LYS A 104 15.68 15.28 23.24
N VAL A 105 14.65 15.90 23.83
CA VAL A 105 13.40 15.19 24.17
C VAL A 105 12.75 14.60 22.93
N ALA A 106 12.64 15.38 21.85
CA ALA A 106 12.05 14.90 20.60
C ALA A 106 12.86 13.75 19.96
N LEU A 107 14.18 13.82 20.05
CA LEU A 107 15.07 12.76 19.55
C LEU A 107 14.93 11.48 20.39
N ASP A 108 14.94 11.61 21.73
CA ASP A 108 14.77 10.48 22.65
C ASP A 108 13.39 9.80 22.46
N GLU A 109 12.32 10.59 22.30
CA GLU A 109 10.97 10.07 21.99
C GLU A 109 10.91 9.36 20.65
N ASN A 110 11.57 9.91 19.64
CA ASN A 110 11.66 9.27 18.32
C ASN A 110 12.45 7.96 18.39
N GLU A 111 13.59 7.94 19.09
CA GLU A 111 14.36 6.72 19.31
C GLU A 111 13.53 5.66 20.05
N LYS A 112 12.82 6.04 21.11
CA LYS A 112 11.91 5.15 21.85
C LYS A 112 10.82 4.59 20.94
N ARG A 113 10.24 5.41 20.07
CA ARG A 113 9.22 5.00 19.10
C ARG A 113 9.77 3.95 18.13
N TRP A 114 10.92 4.21 17.49
CA TRP A 114 11.56 3.28 16.56
C TRP A 114 11.97 1.97 17.23
N ASN A 115 12.59 2.05 18.40
CA ASN A 115 12.93 0.87 19.20
C ASN A 115 11.67 0.08 19.58
N GLY A 116 10.56 0.76 19.83
CA GLY A 116 9.26 0.12 20.07
C GLY A 116 8.75 -0.68 18.86
N TYR A 117 8.92 -0.17 17.65
CA TYR A 117 8.59 -0.91 16.43
C TYR A 117 9.52 -2.11 16.22
N LEU A 118 10.83 -1.90 16.31
CA LEU A 118 11.82 -2.95 16.12
C LEU A 118 11.63 -4.10 17.12
N LYS A 119 11.36 -3.79 18.39
CA LYS A 119 11.13 -4.81 19.43
C LYS A 119 9.96 -5.75 19.12
N LYS A 120 8.98 -5.31 18.33
CA LYS A 120 7.83 -6.12 17.98
C LYS A 120 8.08 -7.09 16.80
N VAL A 121 9.11 -6.83 15.98
CA VAL A 121 9.37 -7.60 14.75
C VAL A 121 10.71 -8.32 14.74
N ILE A 122 11.71 -7.82 15.49
CA ILE A 122 13.01 -8.49 15.66
C ILE A 122 12.82 -9.69 16.58
N ARG A 123 13.37 -10.83 16.17
CA ARG A 123 13.26 -12.10 16.89
C ARG A 123 14.66 -12.68 17.16
N ASP A 124 14.92 -13.06 18.41
CA ASP A 124 16.21 -13.63 18.82
C ASP A 124 16.40 -15.06 18.27
N ASP A 125 15.31 -15.76 17.94
CA ASP A 125 15.31 -17.11 17.37
C ASP A 125 15.47 -17.14 15.84
N MET A 126 15.66 -15.96 15.21
CA MET A 126 15.83 -15.84 13.75
C MET A 126 17.25 -15.43 13.38
N PRO A 127 17.79 -15.90 12.24
CA PRO A 127 19.06 -15.43 11.72
C PRO A 127 19.11 -13.92 11.54
N ALA A 128 20.29 -13.31 11.75
CA ALA A 128 20.47 -11.86 11.72
C ALA A 128 20.08 -11.21 10.39
N GLU A 129 20.24 -11.92 9.27
CA GLU A 129 19.84 -11.47 7.94
C GLU A 129 18.33 -11.27 7.82
N TYR A 130 17.51 -12.13 8.41
CA TYR A 130 16.04 -11.95 8.44
C TYR A 130 15.64 -10.75 9.29
N ASN A 131 16.31 -10.56 10.44
CA ASN A 131 16.08 -9.40 11.29
C ASN A 131 16.46 -8.08 10.58
N ARG A 132 17.53 -8.08 9.76
CA ARG A 132 17.87 -6.91 8.92
C ARG A 132 16.80 -6.62 7.88
N VAL A 133 16.26 -7.66 7.23
CA VAL A 133 15.14 -7.50 6.27
C VAL A 133 13.91 -6.95 6.98
N ALA A 134 13.54 -7.47 8.15
CA ALA A 134 12.42 -6.98 8.95
C ALA A 134 12.59 -5.50 9.32
N ALA A 135 13.76 -5.10 9.83
CA ALA A 135 14.08 -3.72 10.14
C ALA A 135 13.99 -2.81 8.89
N LYS A 136 14.55 -3.27 7.76
CA LYS A 136 14.47 -2.52 6.49
C LYS A 136 13.03 -2.38 6.00
N SER A 137 12.18 -3.38 6.17
CA SER A 137 10.77 -3.35 5.80
C SER A 137 10.01 -2.28 6.58
N ILE A 138 10.23 -2.17 7.90
CA ILE A 138 9.65 -1.09 8.72
C ILE A 138 10.08 0.28 8.19
N VAL A 139 11.39 0.47 7.95
CA VAL A 139 11.91 1.74 7.42
C VAL A 139 11.26 2.06 6.08
N THR A 140 11.13 1.08 5.18
CA THR A 140 10.53 1.27 3.85
C THR A 140 9.06 1.68 3.97
N LEU A 141 8.25 0.98 4.77
CA LEU A 141 6.85 1.33 4.98
C LEU A 141 6.70 2.74 5.55
N LEU A 142 7.40 3.05 6.64
CA LEU A 142 7.25 4.35 7.32
C LEU A 142 7.89 5.51 6.54
N SER A 143 8.86 5.27 5.66
CA SER A 143 9.38 6.29 4.73
C SER A 143 8.39 6.64 3.63
N ASN A 144 7.41 5.79 3.38
CA ASN A 144 6.32 5.99 2.41
C ASN A 144 5.01 6.43 3.09
N TRP A 145 5.06 6.79 4.35
CA TRP A 145 3.91 7.34 5.07
C TRP A 145 3.53 8.70 4.51
N ARG A 146 2.28 8.82 4.11
CA ARG A 146 1.64 10.06 3.66
C ARG A 146 0.59 10.49 4.68
N ALA A 147 0.79 11.63 5.31
CA ALA A 147 -0.19 12.20 6.23
C ALA A 147 -1.46 12.60 5.48
N LYS A 148 -2.60 12.49 6.15
CA LYS A 148 -3.89 12.97 5.64
C LYS A 148 -3.80 14.43 5.22
N ARG A 149 -4.37 14.74 4.04
CA ARG A 149 -4.40 16.09 3.47
C ARG A 149 -5.36 16.14 2.27
N GLY A 150 -5.95 17.31 2.01
CA GLY A 150 -6.86 17.50 0.89
C GLY A 150 -7.98 16.45 0.90
N ALA A 151 -8.09 15.70 -0.18
CA ALA A 151 -9.06 14.61 -0.32
C ALA A 151 -8.61 13.28 0.34
N LEU A 152 -7.43 13.23 0.92
CA LEU A 152 -6.96 12.07 1.70
C LEU A 152 -7.36 12.28 3.18
N TYR A 153 -8.46 11.66 3.62
CA TYR A 153 -9.07 11.92 4.93
C TYR A 153 -8.40 11.18 6.09
N HIS A 154 -7.62 10.15 5.80
CA HIS A 154 -6.84 9.38 6.77
C HIS A 154 -5.37 9.30 6.32
N ASP A 155 -4.49 8.95 7.24
CA ASP A 155 -3.09 8.69 6.94
C ASP A 155 -2.95 7.39 6.12
N GLY A 156 -2.06 7.39 5.11
CA GLY A 156 -1.86 6.25 4.24
C GLY A 156 -0.40 5.95 3.96
N ILE A 157 -0.15 4.79 3.36
CA ILE A 157 1.16 4.41 2.83
C ILE A 157 1.07 4.40 1.31
N VAL A 158 1.96 5.14 0.66
CA VAL A 158 2.07 5.16 -0.79
C VAL A 158 3.15 4.19 -1.27
N PRO A 159 3.08 3.67 -2.50
CA PRO A 159 4.13 2.77 -3.02
C PRO A 159 5.51 3.43 -3.10
N SER A 160 5.58 4.71 -3.45
CA SER A 160 6.86 5.44 -3.54
C SER A 160 6.67 6.95 -3.58
N HIS A 161 7.46 7.68 -2.81
CA HIS A 161 7.62 9.14 -2.97
C HIS A 161 8.64 9.53 -4.07
N ALA A 162 9.39 8.57 -4.61
CA ALA A 162 10.43 8.83 -5.60
C ALA A 162 9.91 8.90 -7.05
N VAL A 163 8.69 8.39 -7.31
CA VAL A 163 8.08 8.37 -8.64
C VAL A 163 6.78 9.16 -8.60
N GLY A 164 6.67 10.19 -9.44
CA GLY A 164 5.63 11.20 -9.35
C GLY A 164 4.19 10.68 -9.30
N TYR A 165 3.84 9.65 -10.07
CA TYR A 165 2.50 9.09 -10.04
C TYR A 165 2.28 8.04 -8.93
N PHE A 166 3.33 7.48 -8.30
CA PHE A 166 3.18 6.52 -7.20
C PHE A 166 2.98 7.15 -5.81
N VAL A 167 2.62 8.41 -5.77
CA VAL A 167 2.34 9.15 -4.54
C VAL A 167 0.87 9.08 -4.08
N GLY A 168 0.04 8.29 -4.76
CA GLY A 168 -1.33 7.94 -4.36
C GLY A 168 -1.37 6.69 -3.47
N CYS A 169 -2.54 6.41 -2.91
CA CYS A 169 -2.84 5.19 -2.17
C CYS A 169 -3.57 4.21 -3.09
N TRP A 170 -2.92 3.12 -3.50
CA TRP A 170 -3.53 2.04 -4.28
C TRP A 170 -4.19 1.02 -3.36
N ALA A 171 -5.36 0.52 -3.74
CA ALA A 171 -6.19 -0.33 -2.87
C ALA A 171 -5.44 -1.60 -2.42
N TRP A 172 -4.94 -2.43 -3.33
CA TRP A 172 -4.33 -3.68 -2.91
C TRP A 172 -2.96 -3.51 -2.23
N ASP A 173 -2.24 -2.43 -2.53
CA ASP A 173 -1.05 -2.01 -1.78
C ASP A 173 -1.41 -1.65 -0.35
N CYS A 174 -2.47 -0.86 -0.16
CA CYS A 174 -2.99 -0.51 1.16
C CYS A 174 -3.33 -1.75 1.99
N TRP A 175 -3.95 -2.78 1.39
CA TRP A 175 -4.24 -4.03 2.09
C TRP A 175 -2.97 -4.72 2.58
N ARG A 176 -1.97 -4.87 1.71
CA ARG A 176 -0.70 -5.52 2.02
C ARG A 176 0.14 -4.74 3.02
N PHE A 177 0.21 -3.42 2.86
CA PHE A 177 0.91 -2.55 3.80
C PHE A 177 0.27 -2.58 5.19
N SER A 178 -1.06 -2.57 5.27
CA SER A 178 -1.79 -2.67 6.52
C SER A 178 -1.56 -4.00 7.23
N ALA A 179 -1.60 -5.11 6.50
CA ALA A 179 -1.26 -6.42 7.04
C ALA A 179 0.19 -6.45 7.56
N GLY A 180 1.14 -5.87 6.80
CA GLY A 180 2.55 -5.77 7.21
C GLY A 180 2.77 -4.90 8.45
N MET A 181 1.95 -3.86 8.66
CA MET A 181 2.03 -2.95 9.82
C MET A 181 1.24 -3.42 11.03
N ALA A 182 0.33 -4.38 10.89
CA ALA A 182 -0.60 -4.80 11.93
C ALA A 182 0.08 -5.13 13.26
N SER A 183 1.25 -5.75 13.23
CA SER A 183 2.00 -6.16 14.42
C SER A 183 2.71 -5.02 15.14
N PHE A 184 3.17 -3.98 14.43
CA PHE A 184 4.03 -2.96 15.03
C PHE A 184 3.41 -1.55 15.06
N PHE A 185 2.55 -1.21 14.11
CA PHE A 185 1.86 0.08 14.08
C PHE A 185 0.39 -0.06 13.62
N PRO A 186 -0.47 -0.74 14.43
CA PRO A 186 -1.84 -1.05 14.04
C PRO A 186 -2.72 0.18 13.78
N GLU A 187 -2.47 1.33 14.43
CA GLU A 187 -3.29 2.52 14.21
C GLU A 187 -3.10 3.08 12.79
N LEU A 188 -1.85 3.16 12.30
CA LEU A 188 -1.59 3.53 10.92
C LEU A 188 -2.11 2.48 9.93
N ALA A 189 -2.06 1.18 10.30
CA ALA A 189 -2.63 0.11 9.50
C ALA A 189 -4.15 0.27 9.33
N LYS A 190 -4.88 0.64 10.40
CA LYS A 190 -6.32 0.92 10.34
C LYS A 190 -6.63 2.14 9.47
N ASP A 191 -5.88 3.22 9.64
CA ASP A 191 -6.06 4.43 8.83
C ASP A 191 -5.80 4.18 7.35
N ASN A 192 -4.78 3.40 7.03
CA ASN A 192 -4.46 3.00 5.66
C ASN A 192 -5.58 2.15 5.01
N ILE A 193 -6.34 1.35 5.79
CA ILE A 193 -7.57 0.69 5.33
C ILE A 193 -8.68 1.73 5.10
N ARG A 194 -8.90 2.64 6.06
CA ARG A 194 -9.96 3.66 5.99
C ARG A 194 -9.82 4.55 4.77
N VAL A 195 -8.60 4.95 4.39
CA VAL A 195 -8.31 5.73 3.18
C VAL A 195 -9.10 5.21 1.98
N MET A 196 -9.03 3.91 1.72
CA MET A 196 -9.69 3.33 0.55
C MET A 196 -11.21 3.28 0.70
N PHE A 197 -11.70 3.01 1.91
CA PHE A 197 -13.14 2.94 2.20
C PHE A 197 -13.82 4.31 2.31
N ASP A 198 -13.07 5.40 2.46
CA ASP A 198 -13.61 6.77 2.38
C ASP A 198 -14.21 7.05 0.99
N TYR A 199 -13.74 6.34 -0.04
CA TYR A 199 -14.18 6.47 -1.42
C TYR A 199 -14.97 5.26 -1.93
N GLN A 200 -15.46 4.39 -1.02
CA GLN A 200 -16.32 3.28 -1.43
C GLN A 200 -17.57 3.80 -2.16
N GLN A 201 -17.76 3.32 -3.37
CA GLN A 201 -18.85 3.75 -4.22
C GLN A 201 -20.22 3.25 -3.70
N PRO A 202 -21.34 3.91 -4.11
CA PRO A 202 -22.67 3.52 -3.67
C PRO A 202 -23.05 2.07 -3.99
N ASP A 203 -22.49 1.45 -5.01
CA ASP A 203 -22.68 0.04 -5.35
C ASP A 203 -21.75 -0.92 -4.60
N GLY A 204 -20.72 -0.41 -3.94
CA GLY A 204 -19.77 -1.19 -3.14
C GLY A 204 -18.35 -1.22 -3.69
N MET A 205 -18.11 -0.75 -4.90
CA MET A 205 -16.77 -0.70 -5.50
C MET A 205 -15.79 0.06 -4.60
N ILE A 206 -14.58 -0.46 -4.47
CA ILE A 206 -13.42 0.29 -3.99
C ILE A 206 -12.63 0.72 -5.22
N ILE A 207 -12.33 2.01 -5.33
CA ILE A 207 -11.61 2.56 -6.48
C ILE A 207 -10.12 2.17 -6.43
N ASP A 208 -9.48 2.17 -7.59
CA ASP A 208 -8.09 1.75 -7.76
C ASP A 208 -7.12 2.55 -6.88
N CYS A 209 -7.15 3.87 -7.00
CA CYS A 209 -6.17 4.76 -6.37
C CYS A 209 -6.79 6.07 -5.91
N ILE A 210 -6.30 6.59 -4.78
CA ILE A 210 -6.74 7.84 -4.15
C ILE A 210 -5.55 8.77 -3.96
N TYR A 211 -5.73 10.04 -4.34
CA TYR A 211 -4.75 11.11 -4.21
C TYR A 211 -5.27 12.22 -3.28
N PRO A 212 -4.38 13.09 -2.77
CA PRO A 212 -4.81 14.30 -2.05
C PRO A 212 -5.64 15.28 -2.89
N ASP A 213 -5.44 15.29 -4.20
CA ASP A 213 -6.34 15.94 -5.16
C ASP A 213 -7.32 14.89 -5.70
N ALA A 214 -8.59 15.05 -5.36
CA ALA A 214 -9.65 14.11 -5.76
C ALA A 214 -9.82 14.01 -7.29
N SER A 215 -9.37 15.00 -8.06
CA SER A 215 -9.42 14.97 -9.52
C SER A 215 -8.45 13.95 -10.15
N GLU A 216 -7.45 13.52 -9.38
CA GLU A 216 -6.47 12.50 -9.79
C GLU A 216 -6.89 11.08 -9.41
N ASN A 217 -7.99 10.91 -8.65
CA ASN A 217 -8.48 9.60 -8.24
C ASN A 217 -8.85 8.73 -9.45
N ASN A 218 -8.45 7.45 -9.42
CA ASN A 218 -8.75 6.50 -10.48
C ASN A 218 -10.00 5.67 -10.17
N TYR A 219 -11.07 5.86 -10.95
CA TYR A 219 -12.36 5.16 -10.87
C TYR A 219 -12.55 4.12 -11.98
N ARG A 220 -11.54 3.88 -12.81
CA ARG A 220 -11.65 3.01 -13.99
C ARG A 220 -11.73 1.53 -13.65
N ASP A 221 -11.17 1.16 -12.52
CA ASP A 221 -11.05 -0.22 -12.04
C ASP A 221 -10.99 -0.27 -10.51
N SER A 222 -11.01 -1.49 -9.98
CA SER A 222 -10.74 -1.80 -8.58
C SER A 222 -9.37 -2.48 -8.45
N LYS A 223 -9.16 -3.19 -7.34
CA LYS A 223 -7.96 -4.03 -7.11
C LYS A 223 -8.36 -5.33 -6.41
N PRO A 224 -7.51 -6.37 -6.45
CA PRO A 224 -7.82 -7.66 -5.83
C PRO A 224 -8.37 -7.54 -4.40
N PRO A 225 -9.44 -8.30 -4.04
CA PRO A 225 -10.17 -8.14 -2.78
C PRO A 225 -9.45 -8.74 -1.58
N LEU A 226 -8.43 -8.05 -1.09
CA LEU A 226 -7.63 -8.44 0.08
C LEU A 226 -7.94 -7.63 1.34
N ALA A 227 -8.96 -6.76 1.30
CA ALA A 227 -9.31 -5.89 2.43
C ALA A 227 -9.70 -6.68 3.69
N ALA A 228 -10.51 -7.72 3.56
CA ALA A 228 -10.90 -8.55 4.69
C ALA A 228 -9.70 -9.28 5.31
N TRP A 229 -8.73 -9.72 4.50
CA TRP A 229 -7.48 -10.28 5.00
C TRP A 229 -6.70 -9.27 5.83
N ALA A 230 -6.52 -8.04 5.34
CA ALA A 230 -5.81 -7.00 6.07
C ALA A 230 -6.51 -6.63 7.39
N VAL A 231 -7.85 -6.55 7.40
CA VAL A 231 -8.64 -6.34 8.63
C VAL A 231 -8.45 -7.51 9.60
N ASN A 232 -8.39 -8.75 9.09
CA ASN A 232 -8.12 -9.91 9.92
C ASN A 232 -6.73 -9.87 10.56
N GLU A 233 -5.69 -9.53 9.80
CA GLU A 233 -4.34 -9.39 10.34
C GLU A 233 -4.28 -8.35 11.45
N ILE A 234 -4.94 -7.20 11.27
CA ILE A 234 -5.06 -6.18 12.33
C ILE A 234 -5.79 -6.76 13.55
N TYR A 235 -6.90 -7.47 13.35
CA TYR A 235 -7.66 -8.08 14.45
C TYR A 235 -6.84 -9.13 15.22
N GLU A 236 -6.12 -10.01 14.52
CA GLU A 236 -5.28 -11.03 15.17
C GLU A 236 -4.21 -10.41 16.08
N HIS A 237 -3.66 -9.27 15.71
CA HIS A 237 -2.64 -8.57 16.50
C HIS A 237 -3.20 -7.66 17.59
N THR A 238 -4.43 -7.16 17.46
CA THR A 238 -4.98 -6.13 18.36
C THR A 238 -6.18 -6.58 19.17
N GLN A 239 -6.91 -7.58 18.70
CA GLN A 239 -8.23 -7.99 19.19
C GLN A 239 -9.26 -6.83 19.19
N ASP A 240 -9.07 -5.84 18.30
CA ASP A 240 -9.95 -4.67 18.19
C ASP A 240 -11.25 -5.02 17.44
N LEU A 241 -12.24 -5.48 18.19
CA LEU A 241 -13.56 -5.82 17.67
C LEU A 241 -14.32 -4.57 17.18
N ALA A 242 -14.02 -3.38 17.71
CA ALA A 242 -14.67 -2.15 17.26
C ALA A 242 -14.28 -1.82 15.82
N PHE A 243 -13.00 -2.02 15.46
CA PHE A 243 -12.54 -1.86 14.07
C PHE A 243 -13.18 -2.91 13.14
N VAL A 244 -13.27 -4.17 13.56
CA VAL A 244 -13.99 -5.20 12.78
C VAL A 244 -15.44 -4.80 12.55
N LYS A 245 -16.13 -4.29 13.58
CA LYS A 245 -17.53 -3.81 13.47
C LYS A 245 -17.67 -2.62 12.52
N GLU A 246 -16.70 -1.69 12.52
CA GLU A 246 -16.65 -0.56 11.59
C GLU A 246 -16.54 -1.03 10.14
N MET A 247 -15.67 -2.01 9.88
CA MET A 247 -15.33 -2.43 8.51
C MET A 247 -16.28 -3.49 7.94
N TYR A 248 -16.86 -4.34 8.74
CA TYR A 248 -17.66 -5.50 8.31
C TYR A 248 -18.77 -5.16 7.29
N PRO A 249 -19.66 -4.18 7.49
CA PRO A 249 -20.69 -3.84 6.51
C PRO A 249 -20.11 -3.33 5.18
N LYS A 250 -18.99 -2.62 5.24
CA LYS A 250 -18.29 -2.11 4.06
C LYS A 250 -17.64 -3.23 3.26
N LEU A 251 -17.01 -4.19 3.94
CA LEU A 251 -16.43 -5.38 3.34
C LEU A 251 -17.49 -6.28 2.69
N LEU A 252 -18.64 -6.50 3.36
CA LEU A 252 -19.77 -7.24 2.78
C LEU A 252 -20.24 -6.62 1.47
N LYS A 253 -20.32 -5.29 1.43
CA LYS A 253 -20.74 -4.54 0.26
C LYS A 253 -19.75 -4.69 -0.89
N TYR A 254 -18.45 -4.62 -0.62
CA TYR A 254 -17.39 -4.82 -1.60
C TYR A 254 -17.37 -6.25 -2.13
N HIS A 255 -17.55 -7.26 -1.27
CA HIS A 255 -17.66 -8.66 -1.67
C HIS A 255 -18.80 -8.90 -2.65
N LYS A 256 -20.00 -8.36 -2.35
CA LYS A 256 -21.18 -8.49 -3.22
C LYS A 256 -20.97 -7.81 -4.58
N TRP A 257 -20.29 -6.66 -4.58
CA TRP A 257 -19.98 -5.92 -5.81
C TRP A 257 -19.25 -6.77 -6.86
N TRP A 258 -18.32 -7.63 -6.45
CA TRP A 258 -17.60 -8.51 -7.36
C TRP A 258 -18.56 -9.44 -8.12
N TYR A 259 -19.45 -10.14 -7.44
CA TYR A 259 -20.42 -11.04 -8.05
C TYR A 259 -21.51 -10.30 -8.86
N GLU A 260 -21.81 -9.05 -8.52
CA GLU A 260 -22.77 -8.23 -9.27
C GLU A 260 -22.19 -7.64 -10.55
N LYS A 261 -20.91 -7.26 -10.55
CA LYS A 261 -20.26 -6.48 -11.61
C LYS A 261 -19.21 -7.23 -12.41
N ARG A 262 -18.68 -8.32 -11.90
CA ARG A 262 -17.54 -9.06 -12.42
C ARG A 262 -17.82 -10.56 -12.62
N ASP A 263 -19.05 -10.96 -12.75
CA ASP A 263 -19.52 -12.29 -13.07
C ASP A 263 -20.40 -12.18 -14.32
N HIS A 264 -19.79 -12.32 -15.51
CA HIS A 264 -20.42 -12.03 -16.80
C HIS A 264 -21.58 -12.95 -17.10
N ASP A 265 -21.42 -14.24 -16.93
CA ASP A 265 -22.43 -15.27 -17.29
C ASP A 265 -23.22 -15.80 -16.10
N LYS A 266 -23.02 -15.20 -14.90
CA LYS A 266 -23.75 -15.49 -13.66
C LYS A 266 -23.55 -16.94 -13.18
N ASN A 267 -22.34 -17.47 -13.40
CA ASN A 267 -21.98 -18.81 -12.95
C ASN A 267 -21.31 -18.83 -11.56
N HIS A 268 -21.18 -17.66 -10.91
CA HIS A 268 -20.56 -17.43 -9.61
C HIS A 268 -19.02 -17.54 -9.60
N ILE A 269 -18.41 -17.42 -10.77
CA ILE A 269 -16.97 -17.31 -10.96
C ILE A 269 -16.68 -15.94 -11.59
N CYS A 270 -15.90 -15.13 -10.93
CA CYS A 270 -15.66 -13.74 -11.35
C CYS A 270 -14.47 -13.62 -12.30
N GLU A 271 -14.54 -12.59 -13.15
CA GLU A 271 -13.46 -12.12 -14.02
C GLU A 271 -12.93 -10.77 -13.54
N PHE A 272 -11.65 -10.45 -13.82
CA PHE A 272 -11.19 -9.07 -13.73
C PHE A 272 -11.83 -8.21 -14.82
N GLY A 273 -11.98 -6.92 -14.57
CA GLY A 273 -12.69 -6.07 -15.48
C GLY A 273 -12.38 -4.57 -15.30
N SER A 274 -13.24 -3.75 -15.89
CA SER A 274 -13.13 -2.30 -15.82
C SER A 274 -14.49 -1.62 -15.84
N VAL A 275 -14.51 -0.33 -15.49
CA VAL A 275 -15.68 0.54 -15.59
C VAL A 275 -15.80 1.08 -17.02
N ASP A 276 -14.68 1.36 -17.67
CA ASP A 276 -14.58 2.01 -18.98
C ASP A 276 -14.52 1.06 -20.18
N GLY A 277 -14.50 -0.26 -19.95
CA GLY A 277 -14.45 -1.28 -21.00
C GLY A 277 -13.07 -1.49 -21.62
N THR A 278 -12.01 -0.92 -21.05
CA THR A 278 -10.64 -1.10 -21.54
C THR A 278 -9.97 -2.32 -20.92
N LEU A 279 -9.22 -3.08 -21.73
CA LEU A 279 -8.41 -4.19 -21.26
C LEU A 279 -7.26 -3.70 -20.36
N GLU A 280 -6.74 -2.49 -20.61
CA GLU A 280 -5.72 -1.87 -19.80
C GLU A 280 -6.16 -1.74 -18.34
N ALA A 281 -7.34 -1.15 -18.08
CA ALA A 281 -7.87 -1.01 -16.74
C ALA A 281 -8.24 -2.37 -16.11
N ALA A 282 -8.72 -3.34 -16.90
CA ALA A 282 -8.95 -4.70 -16.41
C ALA A 282 -7.66 -5.41 -15.99
N ALA A 283 -6.57 -5.21 -16.71
CA ALA A 283 -5.25 -5.70 -16.33
C ALA A 283 -4.77 -5.02 -15.03
N TRP A 284 -4.98 -3.72 -14.88
CA TRP A 284 -4.68 -2.99 -13.64
C TRP A 284 -5.51 -3.49 -12.45
N GLU A 285 -6.80 -3.85 -12.68
CA GLU A 285 -7.66 -4.43 -11.64
C GLU A 285 -7.07 -5.74 -11.09
N SER A 286 -6.38 -6.52 -11.93
CA SER A 286 -5.69 -7.75 -11.49
C SER A 286 -4.45 -7.49 -10.63
N GLY A 287 -3.87 -6.29 -10.70
CA GLY A 287 -2.58 -5.96 -10.13
C GLY A 287 -1.39 -6.66 -10.79
N MET A 288 -1.63 -7.36 -11.90
CA MET A 288 -0.64 -8.07 -12.71
C MET A 288 -0.67 -7.55 -14.15
N ASP A 289 -0.44 -6.24 -14.32
CA ASP A 289 -0.67 -5.46 -15.54
C ASP A 289 -0.05 -6.06 -16.80
N ASN A 290 1.09 -6.73 -16.65
CA ASN A 290 1.89 -7.29 -17.75
C ASN A 290 1.82 -8.83 -17.80
N ALA A 291 0.86 -9.47 -17.12
CA ALA A 291 0.76 -10.92 -17.11
C ALA A 291 0.34 -11.45 -18.47
N ILE A 292 1.16 -12.33 -19.06
CA ILE A 292 0.91 -12.94 -20.39
C ILE A 292 -0.36 -13.77 -20.46
N ARG A 293 -0.94 -14.16 -19.32
CA ARG A 293 -2.23 -14.86 -19.25
C ARG A 293 -3.38 -14.03 -19.86
N PHE A 294 -3.23 -12.71 -19.91
CA PHE A 294 -4.20 -11.82 -20.54
C PHE A 294 -3.99 -11.58 -22.03
N ASP A 295 -2.97 -12.19 -22.64
CA ASP A 295 -2.73 -12.09 -24.08
C ASP A 295 -3.95 -12.61 -24.88
N GLY A 296 -4.45 -11.77 -25.77
CA GLY A 296 -5.61 -12.08 -26.60
C GLY A 296 -6.97 -12.08 -25.89
N THR A 297 -7.03 -11.64 -24.64
CA THR A 297 -8.25 -11.46 -23.86
C THR A 297 -9.10 -10.32 -24.46
N LYS A 298 -10.42 -10.48 -24.42
CA LYS A 298 -11.41 -9.50 -24.91
C LYS A 298 -12.28 -9.00 -23.76
N MET A 299 -12.82 -7.80 -23.92
CA MET A 299 -13.74 -7.22 -22.94
C MET A 299 -15.20 -7.57 -23.32
N LEU A 300 -15.97 -7.98 -22.31
CA LEU A 300 -17.40 -8.30 -22.38
C LEU A 300 -18.18 -7.33 -21.51
N GLN A 301 -19.25 -6.76 -22.01
CA GLN A 301 -20.07 -5.81 -21.25
C GLN A 301 -21.07 -6.54 -20.34
N ASN A 302 -21.03 -6.25 -19.05
CA ASN A 302 -21.94 -6.81 -18.04
C ASN A 302 -23.13 -5.88 -17.74
N GLY A 303 -22.99 -4.61 -18.08
CA GLY A 303 -24.00 -3.58 -17.83
C GLY A 303 -23.46 -2.18 -18.07
N LYS A 304 -24.19 -1.18 -17.61
CA LYS A 304 -23.70 0.19 -17.64
C LYS A 304 -22.50 0.30 -16.69
N ASP A 305 -21.39 0.86 -17.17
CA ASP A 305 -20.16 1.10 -16.41
C ASP A 305 -19.63 -0.19 -15.73
N ALA A 306 -19.81 -1.36 -16.36
CA ALA A 306 -19.34 -2.65 -15.89
C ALA A 306 -18.96 -3.56 -17.06
N TRP A 307 -17.69 -3.96 -17.08
CA TRP A 307 -17.10 -4.83 -18.08
C TRP A 307 -16.24 -5.88 -17.41
N SER A 308 -16.16 -7.07 -17.97
CA SER A 308 -15.27 -8.15 -17.56
C SER A 308 -14.43 -8.62 -18.74
N THR A 309 -13.30 -9.23 -18.46
CA THR A 309 -12.54 -10.01 -19.46
C THR A 309 -13.33 -11.26 -19.86
N ASP A 310 -13.06 -11.82 -21.05
CA ASP A 310 -13.55 -13.14 -21.46
C ASP A 310 -12.75 -14.29 -20.83
N GLN A 311 -12.26 -14.06 -19.58
CA GLN A 311 -11.40 -14.97 -18.86
C GLN A 311 -11.66 -14.90 -17.36
N GLU A 312 -12.11 -16.01 -16.80
CA GLU A 312 -12.28 -16.20 -15.36
C GLU A 312 -10.90 -16.39 -14.69
N SER A 313 -10.65 -15.65 -13.62
CA SER A 313 -9.32 -15.55 -13.04
C SER A 313 -9.20 -16.32 -11.73
N VAL A 314 -8.26 -17.24 -11.66
CA VAL A 314 -8.06 -18.18 -10.54
C VAL A 314 -7.70 -17.47 -9.24
N ASP A 315 -6.84 -16.46 -9.30
CA ASP A 315 -6.43 -15.67 -8.14
C ASP A 315 -7.57 -14.81 -7.57
N LEU A 316 -8.34 -14.14 -8.43
CA LEU A 316 -9.52 -13.37 -8.01
C LEU A 316 -10.48 -14.25 -7.21
N ASN A 317 -10.84 -15.40 -7.75
CA ASN A 317 -11.81 -16.30 -7.11
C ASN A 317 -11.25 -16.97 -5.86
N ALA A 318 -9.94 -17.17 -5.79
CA ALA A 318 -9.27 -17.62 -4.57
C ALA A 318 -9.28 -16.52 -3.49
N TYR A 319 -9.05 -15.25 -3.85
CA TYR A 319 -9.18 -14.13 -2.92
C TYR A 319 -10.61 -13.97 -2.40
N LEU A 320 -11.62 -14.06 -3.27
CA LEU A 320 -13.04 -14.02 -2.88
C LEU A 320 -13.42 -15.18 -1.95
N SER A 321 -12.84 -16.36 -2.16
CA SER A 321 -13.03 -17.54 -1.30
C SER A 321 -12.42 -17.33 0.09
N LEU A 322 -11.25 -16.70 0.18
CA LEU A 322 -10.65 -16.30 1.46
C LEU A 322 -11.50 -15.23 2.14
N GLU A 323 -11.91 -14.22 1.38
CA GLU A 323 -12.75 -13.12 1.87
C GLU A 323 -14.07 -13.65 2.47
N TYR A 324 -14.75 -14.60 1.79
CA TYR A 324 -15.93 -15.30 2.33
C TYR A 324 -15.65 -15.92 3.71
N THR A 325 -14.52 -16.62 3.83
CA THR A 325 -14.11 -17.28 5.08
C THR A 325 -13.94 -16.27 6.21
N LEU A 326 -13.32 -15.13 5.91
CA LEU A 326 -13.05 -14.08 6.88
C LEU A 326 -14.32 -13.29 7.25
N LEU A 327 -15.18 -13.01 6.27
CA LEU A 327 -16.48 -12.38 6.53
C LEU A 327 -17.37 -13.25 7.41
N LYS A 328 -17.38 -14.58 7.20
CA LYS A 328 -18.07 -15.52 8.08
C LYS A 328 -17.51 -15.51 9.51
N LYS A 329 -16.18 -15.44 9.64
CA LYS A 329 -15.51 -15.27 10.95
C LYS A 329 -15.95 -13.97 11.62
N PHE A 330 -15.94 -12.84 10.91
CA PHE A 330 -16.34 -11.53 11.45
C PHE A 330 -17.81 -11.52 11.88
N ALA A 331 -18.70 -12.10 11.07
CA ALA A 331 -20.11 -12.27 11.47
C ALA A 331 -20.22 -13.00 12.80
N GLY A 332 -19.51 -14.12 12.95
CA GLY A 332 -19.50 -14.89 14.21
C GLY A 332 -18.96 -14.09 15.40
N LEU A 333 -17.88 -13.31 15.21
CA LEU A 333 -17.31 -12.44 16.24
C LEU A 333 -18.28 -11.33 16.68
N LEU A 334 -19.07 -10.81 15.73
CA LEU A 334 -20.02 -9.71 15.98
C LEU A 334 -21.40 -10.20 16.42
N GLY A 335 -21.69 -11.50 16.34
CA GLY A 335 -23.03 -12.05 16.57
C GLY A 335 -24.03 -11.69 15.47
N GLU A 336 -23.55 -11.36 14.27
CA GLU A 336 -24.38 -10.98 13.12
C GLU A 336 -24.77 -12.23 12.29
N PRO A 337 -25.94 -12.23 11.64
CA PRO A 337 -26.30 -13.30 10.70
C PRO A 337 -25.38 -13.28 9.47
N PHE A 338 -25.14 -14.47 8.91
CA PHE A 338 -24.30 -14.62 7.72
C PHE A 338 -25.02 -15.49 6.69
N ASP A 339 -25.38 -14.89 5.57
CA ASP A 339 -26.23 -15.49 4.52
C ASP A 339 -25.58 -15.53 3.13
N LEU A 340 -24.27 -15.18 3.02
CA LEU A 340 -23.58 -15.27 1.74
C LEU A 340 -23.45 -16.73 1.28
N PRO A 341 -23.65 -17.01 -0.02
CA PRO A 341 -23.47 -18.36 -0.58
C PRO A 341 -21.98 -18.77 -0.56
N ASP A 342 -21.72 -20.06 -0.38
CA ASP A 342 -20.38 -20.63 -0.30
C ASP A 342 -19.98 -21.26 -1.63
N TYR A 343 -19.10 -20.57 -2.37
CA TYR A 343 -18.60 -21.02 -3.67
C TYR A 343 -17.18 -21.65 -3.61
N ARG A 344 -16.58 -21.78 -2.40
CA ARG A 344 -15.18 -22.23 -2.25
C ARG A 344 -14.92 -23.62 -2.85
N GLY A 345 -15.85 -24.54 -2.69
CA GLY A 345 -15.74 -25.89 -3.27
C GLY A 345 -15.78 -25.86 -4.80
N LEU A 346 -16.67 -25.03 -5.36
CA LEU A 346 -16.75 -24.82 -6.81
C LEU A 346 -15.41 -24.27 -7.35
N VAL A 347 -14.88 -23.21 -6.74
CA VAL A 347 -13.62 -22.55 -7.14
C VAL A 347 -12.43 -23.53 -7.13
N ALA A 348 -12.31 -24.33 -6.05
CA ALA A 348 -11.20 -25.28 -5.90
C ALA A 348 -11.15 -26.36 -6.99
N ASP A 349 -12.31 -26.83 -7.44
CA ASP A 349 -12.38 -27.86 -8.47
C ASP A 349 -12.34 -27.28 -9.90
N TYR A 350 -12.94 -26.11 -10.09
CA TYR A 350 -13.10 -25.49 -11.40
C TYR A 350 -11.76 -25.12 -12.05
N PHE A 351 -10.86 -24.49 -11.30
CA PHE A 351 -9.60 -23.99 -11.83
C PHE A 351 -8.46 -25.03 -11.84
N PHE A 352 -8.67 -26.21 -11.25
CA PHE A 352 -7.61 -27.21 -11.16
C PHE A 352 -7.54 -28.10 -12.40
N ASP A 353 -6.47 -27.99 -13.20
CA ASP A 353 -6.20 -28.90 -14.30
C ASP A 353 -5.62 -30.24 -13.79
N GLN A 354 -6.41 -31.31 -13.90
CA GLN A 354 -6.00 -32.65 -13.47
C GLN A 354 -4.83 -33.18 -14.28
N LYS A 355 -4.67 -32.76 -15.55
CA LYS A 355 -3.60 -33.22 -16.46
C LYS A 355 -2.25 -32.64 -16.03
N ASP A 356 -2.18 -31.35 -15.85
CA ASP A 356 -0.95 -30.66 -15.49
C ASP A 356 -0.71 -30.65 -13.96
N GLY A 357 -1.80 -30.85 -13.19
CA GLY A 357 -1.74 -30.83 -11.72
C GLY A 357 -1.53 -29.46 -11.13
N PHE A 358 -2.03 -28.39 -11.79
CA PHE A 358 -1.86 -27.02 -11.38
C PHE A 358 -3.14 -26.21 -11.58
N PHE A 359 -3.22 -24.99 -11.02
CA PHE A 359 -4.35 -24.10 -11.16
C PHE A 359 -4.09 -23.09 -12.29
N TYR A 360 -5.09 -22.89 -13.15
CA TYR A 360 -5.04 -21.98 -14.29
C TYR A 360 -6.36 -21.24 -14.45
N ASP A 361 -6.31 -20.06 -15.05
CA ASP A 361 -7.49 -19.33 -15.52
C ASP A 361 -8.25 -20.14 -16.59
N ARG A 362 -9.51 -19.79 -16.79
CA ARG A 362 -10.36 -20.37 -17.86
C ARG A 362 -10.92 -19.31 -18.78
N ARG A 363 -11.01 -19.64 -20.06
CA ARG A 363 -11.71 -18.79 -21.04
C ARG A 363 -13.23 -18.97 -20.92
N LEU A 364 -13.98 -17.90 -21.22
CA LEU A 364 -15.44 -17.93 -21.41
C LEU A 364 -15.82 -18.43 -22.81
N ASP A 365 -15.09 -19.45 -23.30
CA ASP A 365 -15.43 -20.16 -24.54
C ASP A 365 -16.37 -21.35 -24.25
N ALA A 366 -16.86 -22.01 -25.32
CA ALA A 366 -17.80 -23.13 -25.20
C ALA A 366 -17.24 -24.31 -24.38
N ASP A 367 -15.92 -24.51 -24.43
CA ASP A 367 -15.24 -25.62 -23.77
C ASP A 367 -14.68 -25.24 -22.39
N ARG A 368 -14.80 -23.97 -21.99
CA ARG A 368 -14.16 -23.44 -20.77
C ARG A 368 -12.68 -23.81 -20.69
N SER A 369 -11.97 -23.55 -21.77
CA SER A 369 -10.59 -24.00 -21.95
C SER A 369 -9.64 -23.35 -20.93
N PHE A 370 -8.65 -24.13 -20.44
CA PHE A 370 -7.61 -23.62 -19.55
C PHE A 370 -6.62 -22.71 -20.27
N VAL A 371 -6.31 -21.56 -19.67
CA VAL A 371 -5.20 -20.69 -20.04
C VAL A 371 -3.93 -21.22 -19.37
N ARG A 372 -3.21 -22.10 -20.07
CA ARG A 372 -2.06 -22.86 -19.49
C ARG A 372 -0.77 -22.03 -19.43
N GLU A 373 -0.87 -20.80 -19.01
CA GLU A 373 0.28 -19.97 -18.63
C GLU A 373 0.52 -20.16 -17.12
N ALA A 374 1.55 -20.95 -16.78
CA ALA A 374 1.81 -21.30 -15.38
C ALA A 374 2.49 -20.12 -14.66
N GLY A 375 1.70 -19.23 -14.09
CA GLY A 375 2.14 -18.05 -13.38
C GLY A 375 1.93 -18.10 -11.86
N CYS A 376 2.27 -17.00 -11.20
CA CYS A 376 2.16 -16.88 -9.75
C CYS A 376 0.69 -16.83 -9.28
N GLU A 377 -0.27 -16.50 -10.12
CA GLU A 377 -1.71 -16.58 -9.84
C GLU A 377 -2.14 -18.00 -9.46
N GLY A 378 -1.51 -19.02 -10.04
CA GLY A 378 -1.78 -20.42 -9.75
C GLY A 378 -1.34 -20.90 -8.35
N TYR A 379 -0.62 -20.06 -7.58
CA TYR A 379 -0.28 -20.36 -6.16
C TYR A 379 -1.33 -19.83 -5.19
N ILE A 380 -2.13 -18.86 -5.61
CA ILE A 380 -3.06 -18.17 -4.72
C ILE A 380 -4.08 -19.12 -4.08
N PRO A 381 -4.60 -20.16 -4.78
CA PRO A 381 -5.46 -21.16 -4.14
C PRO A 381 -4.83 -21.87 -2.93
N PHE A 382 -3.49 -22.04 -2.89
CA PHE A 382 -2.80 -22.61 -1.73
C PHE A 382 -2.73 -21.61 -0.59
N TRP A 383 -2.36 -20.37 -0.89
CA TRP A 383 -2.32 -19.29 0.09
C TRP A 383 -3.71 -18.98 0.68
N ALA A 384 -4.75 -18.99 -0.15
CA ALA A 384 -6.13 -18.82 0.27
C ALA A 384 -6.72 -20.02 1.03
N ASN A 385 -5.95 -21.12 1.15
CA ASN A 385 -6.33 -22.36 1.82
C ASN A 385 -7.62 -23.00 1.28
N ILE A 386 -7.83 -22.92 -0.04
CA ILE A 386 -8.96 -23.58 -0.72
C ILE A 386 -8.54 -24.87 -1.44
N ALA A 387 -7.27 -25.01 -1.78
CA ALA A 387 -6.75 -26.21 -2.43
C ALA A 387 -6.75 -27.42 -1.48
N THR A 388 -7.16 -28.58 -1.99
CA THR A 388 -7.11 -29.82 -1.23
C THR A 388 -5.68 -30.35 -1.09
N PRO A 389 -5.37 -31.19 -0.08
CA PRO A 389 -4.06 -31.81 0.06
C PRO A 389 -3.63 -32.63 -1.19
N LYS A 390 -4.59 -33.22 -1.92
CA LYS A 390 -4.31 -33.96 -3.17
C LYS A 390 -3.91 -33.02 -4.31
N GLN A 391 -4.56 -31.87 -4.44
CA GLN A 391 -4.22 -30.83 -5.42
C GLN A 391 -2.84 -30.26 -5.11
N PHE A 392 -2.57 -29.93 -3.83
CA PHE A 392 -1.26 -29.44 -3.40
C PHE A 392 -0.14 -30.45 -3.71
N ALA A 393 -0.34 -31.74 -3.39
CA ALA A 393 0.65 -32.79 -3.66
C ALA A 393 0.99 -32.91 -5.15
N LYS A 394 0.02 -32.66 -6.06
CA LYS A 394 0.26 -32.64 -7.51
C LYS A 394 1.01 -31.36 -7.92
N ALA A 395 0.53 -30.19 -7.50
CA ALA A 395 1.12 -28.91 -7.86
C ALA A 395 2.55 -28.74 -7.33
N ARG A 396 2.86 -29.31 -6.18
CA ARG A 396 4.21 -29.34 -5.62
C ARG A 396 5.26 -29.86 -6.59
N LYS A 397 4.91 -30.80 -7.46
CA LYS A 397 5.84 -31.33 -8.49
C LYS A 397 6.28 -30.24 -9.48
N LEU A 398 5.40 -29.29 -9.81
CA LEU A 398 5.77 -28.12 -10.62
C LEU A 398 6.58 -27.14 -9.80
N LEU A 399 6.17 -26.88 -8.56
CA LEU A 399 6.82 -25.93 -7.67
C LEU A 399 8.26 -26.35 -7.35
N ASP A 400 8.50 -27.66 -7.11
CA ASP A 400 9.83 -28.21 -6.83
C ASP A 400 10.69 -28.36 -8.11
N ASN A 401 10.14 -28.14 -9.31
CA ASN A 401 10.86 -28.29 -10.57
C ASN A 401 11.81 -27.11 -10.83
N LYS A 402 13.12 -27.40 -10.89
CA LYS A 402 14.18 -26.40 -11.11
C LYS A 402 14.10 -25.67 -12.45
N LYS A 403 13.43 -26.26 -13.45
CA LYS A 403 13.22 -25.63 -14.77
C LYS A 403 11.97 -24.73 -14.81
N LYS A 404 11.14 -24.78 -13.76
CA LYS A 404 9.88 -24.02 -13.69
C LYS A 404 9.93 -22.97 -12.58
N PHE A 405 9.79 -23.40 -11.34
CA PHE A 405 9.60 -22.49 -10.20
C PHE A 405 10.70 -22.57 -9.15
N SER A 406 11.36 -23.71 -8.98
CA SER A 406 12.51 -23.89 -8.05
C SER A 406 13.83 -23.48 -8.71
N THR A 407 13.86 -22.30 -9.30
CA THR A 407 15.02 -21.69 -9.97
C THR A 407 16.03 -21.15 -8.94
N PHE A 408 17.17 -20.59 -9.41
CA PHE A 408 18.17 -19.98 -8.53
C PHE A 408 17.57 -18.87 -7.63
N ILE A 409 16.73 -18.00 -8.20
CA ILE A 409 15.82 -17.15 -7.44
C ILE A 409 14.44 -17.82 -7.56
N PRO A 410 13.92 -18.45 -6.48
CA PRO A 410 12.73 -19.26 -6.56
C PRO A 410 11.46 -18.43 -6.77
N PHE A 411 10.46 -19.08 -7.34
CA PHE A 411 9.13 -18.54 -7.62
C PHE A 411 9.14 -17.33 -8.56
N PRO A 412 9.64 -17.48 -9.81
CA PRO A 412 9.45 -16.46 -10.83
C PRO A 412 7.95 -16.20 -11.07
N THR A 413 7.62 -15.03 -11.60
CA THR A 413 6.22 -14.61 -11.88
C THR A 413 5.52 -15.52 -12.88
N ILE A 414 6.31 -16.17 -13.77
CA ILE A 414 5.86 -17.22 -14.67
C ILE A 414 6.90 -18.35 -14.68
N ALA A 415 6.47 -19.58 -14.98
CA ALA A 415 7.39 -20.72 -15.08
C ALA A 415 8.57 -20.41 -16.01
N ALA A 416 9.80 -20.65 -15.53
CA ALA A 416 11.04 -20.26 -16.23
C ALA A 416 11.26 -20.96 -17.58
N ASP A 417 10.53 -22.01 -17.87
CA ASP A 417 10.52 -22.69 -19.17
C ASP A 417 9.43 -22.18 -20.13
N ASN A 418 8.69 -21.13 -19.73
CA ASN A 418 7.74 -20.49 -20.63
C ASN A 418 8.50 -19.78 -21.77
N PRO A 419 8.10 -19.95 -23.04
CA PRO A 419 8.82 -19.39 -24.18
C PRO A 419 8.57 -17.88 -24.43
N LYS A 420 7.57 -17.28 -23.74
CA LYS A 420 7.21 -15.86 -23.91
C LYS A 420 7.99 -14.92 -23.00
#